data_ba0535b6fc659c197e9bd17607ded53e
#
_entry.id   ba0535b6fc659c197e9bd17607ded53e
#
_cell.length_a   1.000
_cell.length_b   1.000
_cell.length_c   1.000
_cell.angle_alpha   90.00
_cell.angle_beta   90.00
_cell.angle_gamma   90.00
#
_symmetry.space_group_name_H-M   'P 1'
#
loop_
_entity.id
_entity.type
_entity.pdbx_description
1 polymer ?
#
loop_
_entity_poly.entity_id
_entity_poly.type
_entity_poly.pdbx_seq_one_letter_code
_entity_poly.pdbx_strand_id
1 'polypeptide(L)'
;DWSSDVCSSDLNLSKANEQRNYRIFEEYATFMIAEARKRRINKIFELDGHVYAFDSTTIDLCLSVFEWAKFRKHKGGIKLHTLYDIEAEVPAFVYITPANIHASKAMPEIPYESGAHYIFDRGYNDFSNLNTINRIGAFFIVRAKTNIRIKPKTWKRRLPEGVVSDVIGCFTVYKSSKDYPEELRKLIIENPEDGTRYIFLTNNLDASAEFISSLYRNRWSVELFFKWIKQHLRIKKFWGTSENAVRIQIYCAIITYCLV
;
A
#
# COMPACT_ATOMS: atom_id res chain seq x y z
N ASP A 1 35.60 -25.45 19.89
CA ASP A 1 34.76 -24.51 20.66
C ASP A 1 33.99 -23.57 19.72
N TRP A 2 32.95 -24.11 19.12
CA TRP A 2 32.12 -23.40 18.07
C TRP A 2 31.19 -22.36 18.68
N SER A 3 30.99 -22.29 19.97
CA SER A 3 30.04 -21.39 20.62
C SER A 3 30.55 -19.95 20.78
N SER A 4 31.88 -19.77 20.91
CA SER A 4 32.47 -18.43 21.06
C SER A 4 32.57 -17.65 19.75
N ASP A 5 32.78 -18.34 18.63
CA ASP A 5 32.93 -17.69 17.32
C ASP A 5 31.58 -17.17 16.75
N VAL A 6 30.48 -17.87 17.00
CA VAL A 6 29.15 -17.48 16.59
C VAL A 6 28.71 -16.20 17.33
N CYS A 7 29.00 -16.07 18.61
CA CYS A 7 28.64 -14.88 19.40
C CYS A 7 29.42 -13.64 18.97
N SER A 8 30.71 -13.80 18.59
CA SER A 8 31.54 -12.69 18.08
C SER A 8 31.08 -12.22 16.69
N SER A 9 30.64 -13.14 15.81
CA SER A 9 30.15 -12.82 14.47
C SER A 9 28.83 -12.05 14.49
N ASP A 10 27.90 -12.41 15.38
CA ASP A 10 26.60 -11.72 15.52
C ASP A 10 26.77 -10.30 16.07
N LEU A 11 27.67 -10.11 17.04
CA LEU A 11 28.03 -8.78 17.55
C LEU A 11 28.69 -7.90 16.46
N ASN A 12 29.56 -8.47 15.64
CA ASN A 12 30.22 -7.78 14.55
C ASN A 12 29.23 -7.38 13.47
N LEU A 13 28.27 -8.25 13.11
CA LEU A 13 27.20 -7.95 12.16
C LEU A 13 26.28 -6.83 12.70
N SER A 14 25.90 -6.89 13.97
CA SER A 14 25.06 -5.87 14.62
C SER A 14 25.75 -4.51 14.58
N LYS A 15 27.04 -4.42 14.98
CA LYS A 15 27.84 -3.18 14.91
C LYS A 15 28.02 -2.68 13.48
N ALA A 16 28.26 -3.57 12.53
CA ALA A 16 28.39 -3.20 11.13
C ALA A 16 27.07 -2.62 10.59
N ASN A 17 25.93 -3.21 10.94
CA ASN A 17 24.61 -2.71 10.52
C ASN A 17 24.22 -1.41 11.22
N GLU A 18 24.74 -1.12 12.40
CA GLU A 18 24.56 0.17 13.07
C GLU A 18 25.29 1.30 12.33
N GLN A 19 26.48 1.03 11.82
CA GLN A 19 27.37 2.02 11.19
C GLN A 19 27.15 2.19 9.69
N ARG A 20 26.73 1.13 8.98
CA ARG A 20 26.49 1.18 7.53
C ARG A 20 25.27 2.05 7.22
N ASN A 21 25.38 2.89 6.20
CA ASN A 21 24.25 3.70 5.76
C ASN A 21 23.18 2.81 5.12
N TYR A 22 21.96 2.77 5.69
CA TYR A 22 20.85 1.98 5.17
C TYR A 22 20.45 2.38 3.74
N ARG A 23 20.75 3.59 3.29
CA ARG A 23 20.43 4.08 1.94
C ARG A 23 21.10 3.25 0.84
N ILE A 24 22.26 2.65 1.10
CA ILE A 24 22.89 1.72 0.16
C ILE A 24 21.96 0.55 -0.14
N PHE A 25 21.31 0.01 0.87
CA PHE A 25 20.35 -1.09 0.73
C PHE A 25 19.02 -0.64 0.14
N GLU A 26 18.58 0.58 0.44
CA GLU A 26 17.39 1.21 -0.12
C GLU A 26 17.55 1.42 -1.63
N GLU A 27 18.66 2.00 -2.06
CA GLU A 27 18.99 2.22 -3.47
C GLU A 27 19.10 0.89 -4.23
N TYR A 28 19.77 -0.10 -3.63
CA TYR A 28 19.88 -1.42 -4.23
C TYR A 28 18.53 -2.16 -4.28
N ALA A 29 17.69 -2.01 -3.27
CA ALA A 29 16.32 -2.53 -3.31
C ALA A 29 15.50 -1.88 -4.44
N THR A 30 15.63 -0.58 -4.62
CA THR A 30 14.98 0.16 -5.72
C THR A 30 15.44 -0.37 -7.09
N PHE A 31 16.73 -0.59 -7.25
CA PHE A 31 17.29 -1.21 -8.47
C PHE A 31 16.72 -2.61 -8.70
N MET A 32 16.72 -3.47 -7.67
CA MET A 32 16.20 -4.84 -7.78
C MET A 32 14.71 -4.89 -8.08
N ILE A 33 13.92 -3.99 -7.49
CA ILE A 33 12.50 -3.80 -7.82
C ILE A 33 12.33 -3.48 -9.31
N ALA A 34 13.09 -2.52 -9.83
CA ALA A 34 13.02 -2.14 -11.24
C ALA A 34 13.36 -3.30 -12.17
N GLU A 35 14.40 -4.10 -11.85
CA GLU A 35 14.79 -5.27 -12.62
C GLU A 35 13.74 -6.40 -12.55
N ALA A 36 13.16 -6.65 -11.36
CA ALA A 36 12.11 -7.65 -11.21
C ALA A 36 10.85 -7.26 -11.99
N ARG A 37 10.43 -5.98 -11.95
CA ARG A 37 9.29 -5.48 -12.72
C ARG A 37 9.47 -5.72 -14.22
N LYS A 38 10.64 -5.41 -14.79
CA LYS A 38 10.91 -5.64 -16.22
C LYS A 38 10.75 -7.11 -16.65
N ARG A 39 11.03 -8.05 -15.76
CA ARG A 39 11.05 -9.50 -16.07
C ARG A 39 9.73 -10.21 -15.82
N ARG A 40 8.85 -9.64 -14.95
CA ARG A 40 7.65 -10.30 -14.44
C ARG A 40 6.34 -9.70 -14.93
N ILE A 41 6.34 -8.91 -16.02
CA ILE A 41 5.12 -8.29 -16.54
C ILE A 41 4.18 -9.38 -17.07
N ASN A 42 3.18 -9.75 -16.27
CA ASN A 42 2.02 -10.52 -16.70
C ASN A 42 0.84 -9.56 -16.81
N LYS A 43 0.43 -9.19 -18.02
CA LYS A 43 -0.77 -8.38 -18.21
C LYS A 43 -2.01 -9.17 -17.81
N ILE A 44 -2.46 -8.98 -16.57
CA ILE A 44 -3.71 -9.54 -16.03
C ILE A 44 -4.90 -8.72 -16.54
N PHE A 45 -4.67 -7.42 -16.75
CA PHE A 45 -5.68 -6.48 -17.22
C PHE A 45 -5.27 -5.98 -18.63
N GLU A 46 -6.23 -5.88 -19.53
CA GLU A 46 -6.05 -5.25 -20.84
C GLU A 46 -6.05 -3.71 -20.66
N LEU A 47 -5.01 -3.19 -20.01
CA LEU A 47 -4.83 -1.77 -19.73
C LEU A 47 -3.49 -1.27 -20.29
N ASP A 48 -3.47 -0.01 -20.70
CA ASP A 48 -2.23 0.66 -21.11
C ASP A 48 -1.37 1.11 -19.92
N GLY A 49 -1.98 1.25 -18.73
CA GLY A 49 -1.34 1.69 -17.49
C GLY A 49 -1.16 0.57 -16.46
N HIS A 50 -0.25 0.79 -15.51
CA HIS A 50 -0.02 -0.14 -14.40
C HIS A 50 -1.18 -0.16 -13.40
N VAL A 51 -1.31 -1.28 -12.69
CA VAL A 51 -2.29 -1.44 -11.60
C VAL A 51 -1.55 -1.65 -10.29
N TYR A 52 -1.74 -0.73 -9.37
CA TYR A 52 -1.08 -0.73 -8.07
C TYR A 52 -2.06 -0.89 -6.91
N ALA A 53 -1.70 -1.72 -5.94
CA ALA A 53 -2.33 -1.72 -4.62
C ALA A 53 -1.42 -1.00 -3.62
N PHE A 54 -1.97 -0.05 -2.86
CA PHE A 54 -1.24 0.61 -1.79
C PHE A 54 -1.82 0.22 -0.44
N ASP A 55 -0.96 -0.29 0.42
CA ASP A 55 -1.32 -0.63 1.80
C ASP A 55 -0.11 -0.52 2.73
N SER A 56 -0.35 -0.69 4.03
CA SER A 56 0.71 -0.66 5.03
C SER A 56 0.55 -1.75 6.06
N THR A 57 1.67 -2.26 6.52
CA THR A 57 1.70 -3.22 7.63
C THR A 57 2.57 -2.71 8.77
N THR A 58 2.17 -3.00 10.01
CA THR A 58 2.97 -2.69 11.18
C THR A 58 3.85 -3.88 11.53
N ILE A 59 5.11 -3.58 11.83
CA ILE A 59 6.10 -4.50 12.36
C ILE A 59 6.30 -4.09 13.81
N ASP A 60 5.83 -4.94 14.72
CA ASP A 60 5.95 -4.70 16.17
C ASP A 60 7.40 -4.92 16.61
N LEU A 61 7.91 -3.97 17.39
CA LEU A 61 9.24 -3.99 17.98
C LEU A 61 9.13 -3.99 19.50
N CYS A 62 10.00 -4.75 20.16
CA CYS A 62 10.08 -4.74 21.62
C CYS A 62 10.59 -3.39 22.12
N LEU A 63 9.76 -2.61 22.81
CA LEU A 63 10.11 -1.25 23.22
C LEU A 63 11.34 -1.15 24.12
N SER A 64 11.58 -2.16 24.97
CA SER A 64 12.77 -2.19 25.83
C SER A 64 14.08 -2.34 25.06
N VAL A 65 14.02 -2.76 23.81
CA VAL A 65 15.18 -2.96 22.92
C VAL A 65 15.24 -1.88 21.82
N PHE A 66 14.08 -1.35 21.39
CA PHE A 66 13.94 -0.40 20.30
C PHE A 66 13.25 0.88 20.79
N GLU A 67 13.88 1.61 21.70
CA GLU A 67 13.31 2.82 22.32
C GLU A 67 12.94 3.92 21.30
N TRP A 68 13.71 4.04 20.23
CA TRP A 68 13.49 4.97 19.13
C TRP A 68 12.18 4.72 18.37
N ALA A 69 11.67 3.46 18.39
CA ALA A 69 10.46 3.06 17.67
C ALA A 69 9.16 3.20 18.50
N LYS A 70 9.19 3.92 19.60
CA LYS A 70 8.04 4.10 20.50
C LYS A 70 6.86 4.75 19.78
N PHE A 71 5.69 4.08 19.80
CA PHE A 71 4.47 4.65 19.24
C PHE A 71 3.25 4.63 20.18
N ARG A 72 3.27 3.81 21.23
CA ARG A 72 2.31 3.82 22.35
C ARG A 72 3.05 3.66 23.66
N LYS A 73 2.32 3.88 24.79
CA LYS A 73 2.91 3.84 26.14
C LYS A 73 3.77 2.60 26.40
N HIS A 74 3.38 1.44 25.83
CA HIS A 74 4.05 0.15 26.04
C HIS A 74 4.33 -0.61 24.73
N LYS A 75 4.32 0.06 23.56
CA LYS A 75 4.56 -0.58 22.26
C LYS A 75 5.52 0.25 21.41
N GLY A 76 6.51 -0.43 20.84
CA GLY A 76 7.34 0.06 19.74
C GLY A 76 6.91 -0.57 18.42
N GLY A 77 7.18 0.09 17.33
CA GLY A 77 6.93 -0.44 15.99
C GLY A 77 7.21 0.54 14.87
N ILE A 78 7.40 -0.03 13.71
CA ILE A 78 7.51 0.70 12.45
C ILE A 78 6.38 0.27 11.54
N LYS A 79 6.09 1.12 10.57
CA LYS A 79 5.09 0.86 9.54
C LYS A 79 5.78 0.82 8.18
N LEU A 80 5.57 -0.29 7.49
CA LEU A 80 6.03 -0.49 6.12
C LEU A 80 4.85 -0.16 5.19
N HIS A 81 4.96 0.93 4.44
CA HIS A 81 4.03 1.32 3.40
C HIS A 81 4.54 0.79 2.07
N THR A 82 3.68 0.16 1.30
CA THR A 82 4.07 -0.48 0.04
C THR A 82 3.08 -0.15 -1.05
N LEU A 83 3.59 0.39 -2.15
CA LEU A 83 2.92 0.38 -3.43
C LEU A 83 3.31 -0.91 -4.14
N TYR A 84 2.35 -1.79 -4.36
CA TYR A 84 2.55 -3.12 -4.92
C TYR A 84 2.02 -3.16 -6.35
N ASP A 85 2.88 -3.50 -7.29
CA ASP A 85 2.50 -3.73 -8.68
C ASP A 85 1.82 -5.09 -8.78
N ILE A 86 0.52 -5.09 -9.10
CA ILE A 86 -0.30 -6.30 -9.11
C ILE A 86 0.08 -7.21 -10.28
N GLU A 87 0.44 -6.64 -11.43
CA GLU A 87 0.75 -7.39 -12.63
C GLU A 87 2.17 -7.98 -12.61
N ALA A 88 3.13 -7.26 -12.03
CA ALA A 88 4.49 -7.75 -11.85
C ALA A 88 4.67 -8.58 -10.58
N GLU A 89 3.69 -8.57 -9.68
CA GLU A 89 3.72 -9.25 -8.38
C GLU A 89 4.94 -8.90 -7.51
N VAL A 90 5.37 -7.62 -7.56
CA VAL A 90 6.48 -7.09 -6.78
C VAL A 90 6.14 -5.72 -6.19
N PRO A 91 6.78 -5.29 -5.08
CA PRO A 91 6.65 -3.91 -4.64
C PRO A 91 7.21 -2.96 -5.72
N ALA A 92 6.49 -1.87 -6.01
CA ALA A 92 6.96 -0.80 -6.90
C ALA A 92 7.62 0.33 -6.10
N PHE A 93 7.14 0.56 -4.87
CA PHE A 93 7.68 1.57 -3.98
C PHE A 93 7.49 1.14 -2.53
N VAL A 94 8.45 1.45 -1.68
CA VAL A 94 8.43 1.13 -0.24
C VAL A 94 8.85 2.34 0.56
N TYR A 95 8.08 2.65 1.60
CA TYR A 95 8.33 3.76 2.51
C TYR A 95 8.17 3.31 3.96
N ILE A 96 9.17 3.59 4.81
CA ILE A 96 9.21 3.16 6.20
C ILE A 96 9.01 4.35 7.12
N THR A 97 8.02 4.26 8.01
CA THR A 97 7.72 5.30 9.01
C THR A 97 7.62 4.71 10.42
N PRO A 98 7.71 5.54 11.47
CA PRO A 98 7.26 5.13 12.80
C PRO A 98 5.79 4.68 12.77
N ALA A 99 5.42 3.69 13.59
CA ALA A 99 4.07 3.09 13.55
C ALA A 99 2.94 4.05 13.98
N ASN A 100 3.24 5.17 14.63
CA ASN A 100 2.27 6.21 14.99
C ASN A 100 1.81 7.06 13.80
N ILE A 101 2.52 7.05 12.69
CA ILE A 101 2.12 7.78 11.48
C ILE A 101 0.91 7.09 10.85
N HIS A 102 -0.17 7.86 10.62
CA HIS A 102 -1.36 7.32 9.96
C HIS A 102 -1.03 6.92 8.52
N ALA A 103 -1.59 5.79 8.06
CA ALA A 103 -1.26 5.22 6.75
C ALA A 103 -1.49 6.21 5.58
N SER A 104 -2.56 7.01 5.62
CA SER A 104 -2.84 8.01 4.57
C SER A 104 -1.78 9.13 4.48
N LYS A 105 -0.97 9.34 5.52
CA LYS A 105 0.12 10.34 5.49
C LYS A 105 1.29 9.92 4.61
N ALA A 106 1.36 8.65 4.23
CA ALA A 106 2.34 8.17 3.28
C ALA A 106 1.89 8.31 1.80
N MET A 107 0.62 8.67 1.54
CA MET A 107 0.13 8.85 0.17
C MET A 107 0.88 9.93 -0.62
N PRO A 108 1.28 11.09 -0.05
CA PRO A 108 2.06 12.10 -0.77
C PRO A 108 3.44 11.63 -1.24
N GLU A 109 3.99 10.59 -0.61
CA GLU A 109 5.32 10.05 -0.95
C GLU A 109 5.27 9.08 -2.15
N ILE A 110 4.07 8.69 -2.59
CA ILE A 110 3.91 7.75 -3.71
C ILE A 110 4.30 8.45 -5.01
N PRO A 111 5.18 7.85 -5.84
CA PRO A 111 5.50 8.35 -7.16
C PRO A 111 4.35 8.02 -8.14
N TYR A 112 3.32 8.86 -8.16
CA TYR A 112 2.16 8.66 -9.02
C TYR A 112 2.49 8.80 -10.51
N GLU A 113 1.97 7.89 -11.32
CA GLU A 113 2.15 7.83 -12.77
C GLU A 113 0.83 8.11 -13.48
N SER A 114 0.82 8.95 -14.51
CA SER A 114 -0.35 9.20 -15.35
C SER A 114 -0.82 7.91 -16.03
N GLY A 115 -2.14 7.71 -16.12
CA GLY A 115 -2.74 6.51 -16.72
C GLY A 115 -2.77 5.28 -15.81
N ALA A 116 -2.02 5.27 -14.70
CA ALA A 116 -2.01 4.14 -13.76
C ALA A 116 -3.28 4.10 -12.88
N HIS A 117 -3.60 2.91 -12.37
CA HIS A 117 -4.72 2.66 -11.46
C HIS A 117 -4.21 2.36 -10.05
N TYR A 118 -4.68 3.12 -9.06
CA TYR A 118 -4.28 2.99 -7.66
C TYR A 118 -5.43 2.49 -6.80
N ILE A 119 -5.24 1.38 -6.11
CA ILE A 119 -6.25 0.71 -5.31
C ILE A 119 -5.92 0.90 -3.83
N PHE A 120 -6.90 1.40 -3.07
CA PHE A 120 -6.75 1.73 -1.66
C PHE A 120 -7.84 1.10 -0.80
N ASP A 121 -7.50 0.75 0.45
CA ASP A 121 -8.50 0.40 1.45
C ASP A 121 -9.15 1.64 2.08
N ARG A 122 -10.14 1.42 2.91
CA ARG A 122 -10.93 2.41 3.65
C ARG A 122 -10.10 3.39 4.49
N GLY A 123 -8.94 2.97 4.95
CA GLY A 123 -8.00 3.82 5.69
C GLY A 123 -7.46 5.01 4.91
N TYR A 124 -7.55 4.98 3.58
CA TYR A 124 -6.97 5.95 2.66
C TYR A 124 -7.99 6.93 2.06
N ASN A 125 -9.13 7.16 2.71
CA ASN A 125 -10.12 8.17 2.31
C ASN A 125 -9.62 9.59 2.63
N ASP A 126 -8.51 9.98 2.01
CA ASP A 126 -7.94 11.34 2.04
C ASP A 126 -8.19 12.00 0.69
N PHE A 127 -9.23 12.85 0.64
CA PHE A 127 -9.74 13.41 -0.62
C PHE A 127 -8.77 14.37 -1.30
N SER A 128 -7.91 15.05 -0.54
CA SER A 128 -6.86 15.90 -1.11
C SER A 128 -5.84 15.07 -1.89
N ASN A 129 -5.39 13.93 -1.34
CA ASN A 129 -4.49 13.03 -2.03
C ASN A 129 -5.16 12.34 -3.23
N LEU A 130 -6.44 11.94 -3.11
CA LEU A 130 -7.21 11.40 -4.24
C LEU A 130 -7.37 12.43 -5.37
N ASN A 131 -7.52 13.72 -5.03
CA ASN A 131 -7.54 14.79 -6.02
C ASN A 131 -6.18 14.97 -6.72
N THR A 132 -5.08 14.78 -6.00
CA THR A 132 -3.75 14.78 -6.60
C THR A 132 -3.61 13.69 -7.66
N ILE A 133 -4.09 12.47 -7.38
CA ILE A 133 -4.12 11.36 -8.35
C ILE A 133 -4.93 11.74 -9.59
N ASN A 134 -6.13 12.32 -9.39
CA ASN A 134 -6.99 12.77 -10.48
C ASN A 134 -6.29 13.82 -11.36
N ARG A 135 -5.66 14.81 -10.76
CA ARG A 135 -4.98 15.91 -11.45
C ARG A 135 -3.76 15.48 -12.27
N ILE A 136 -3.10 14.39 -11.87
CA ILE A 136 -1.97 13.78 -12.60
C ILE A 136 -2.48 12.99 -13.82
N GLY A 137 -3.79 12.76 -13.93
CA GLY A 137 -4.38 11.92 -14.97
C GLY A 137 -4.25 10.43 -14.69
N ALA A 138 -4.18 10.07 -13.40
CA ALA A 138 -4.23 8.68 -12.94
C ALA A 138 -5.62 8.35 -12.38
N PHE A 139 -5.88 7.06 -12.19
CA PHE A 139 -7.15 6.56 -11.67
C PHE A 139 -6.99 6.02 -10.25
N PHE A 140 -8.02 6.17 -9.44
CA PHE A 140 -8.07 5.55 -8.13
C PHE A 140 -9.34 4.73 -7.93
N ILE A 141 -9.24 3.71 -7.10
CA ILE A 141 -10.36 2.95 -6.55
C ILE A 141 -10.13 2.86 -5.05
N VAL A 142 -10.99 3.49 -4.26
CA VAL A 142 -10.89 3.44 -2.80
C VAL A 142 -12.17 2.89 -2.20
N ARG A 143 -12.04 1.97 -1.24
CA ARG A 143 -13.19 1.54 -0.42
C ARG A 143 -13.64 2.69 0.44
N ALA A 144 -14.90 3.07 0.30
CA ALA A 144 -15.46 4.22 0.99
C ALA A 144 -15.96 3.89 2.41
N LYS A 145 -16.01 4.90 3.26
CA LYS A 145 -16.75 4.85 4.53
C LYS A 145 -18.24 4.98 4.25
N THR A 146 -19.07 4.38 5.11
CA THR A 146 -20.54 4.37 4.94
C THR A 146 -21.19 5.75 5.00
N ASN A 147 -20.55 6.69 5.70
CA ASN A 147 -21.05 8.06 5.89
C ASN A 147 -20.72 9.03 4.75
N ILE A 148 -20.14 8.55 3.64
CA ILE A 148 -19.80 9.42 2.50
C ILE A 148 -21.06 9.80 1.74
N ARG A 149 -21.27 11.12 1.61
CA ARG A 149 -22.42 11.73 0.92
C ARG A 149 -21.97 12.44 -0.35
N ILE A 150 -22.60 12.09 -1.46
CA ILE A 150 -22.44 12.77 -2.74
C ILE A 150 -23.79 13.32 -3.19
N LYS A 151 -23.79 14.44 -3.90
CA LYS A 151 -24.96 14.96 -4.64
C LYS A 151 -24.93 14.33 -6.02
N PRO A 152 -25.88 13.46 -6.34
CA PRO A 152 -25.92 12.81 -7.63
C PRO A 152 -26.15 13.80 -8.76
N LYS A 153 -25.46 13.63 -9.87
CA LYS A 153 -25.71 14.30 -11.15
C LYS A 153 -26.24 13.32 -12.19
N THR A 154 -25.67 12.10 -12.20
CA THR A 154 -26.04 11.05 -13.14
C THR A 154 -26.20 9.71 -12.42
N TRP A 155 -27.24 8.95 -12.79
CA TRP A 155 -27.47 7.58 -12.34
C TRP A 155 -27.41 6.63 -13.53
N LYS A 156 -26.65 5.55 -13.42
CA LYS A 156 -26.72 4.44 -14.37
C LYS A 156 -27.96 3.62 -14.08
N ARG A 157 -28.92 3.59 -15.02
CA ARG A 157 -30.24 2.94 -14.81
C ARG A 157 -30.21 1.42 -15.02
N ARG A 158 -29.33 0.92 -15.91
CA ARG A 158 -29.15 -0.51 -16.14
C ARG A 158 -27.92 -0.96 -15.36
N LEU A 159 -28.18 -1.58 -14.21
CA LEU A 159 -27.14 -2.07 -13.31
C LEU A 159 -26.89 -3.55 -13.61
N PRO A 160 -25.62 -3.99 -13.71
CA PRO A 160 -25.24 -5.40 -13.75
C PRO A 160 -25.65 -6.15 -12.47
N GLU A 161 -25.66 -7.48 -12.55
CA GLU A 161 -25.90 -8.32 -11.38
C GLU A 161 -24.91 -8.00 -10.25
N GLY A 162 -25.39 -7.95 -9.01
CA GLY A 162 -24.60 -7.61 -7.82
C GLY A 162 -24.31 -6.10 -7.66
N VAL A 163 -24.65 -5.24 -8.63
CA VAL A 163 -24.50 -3.79 -8.47
C VAL A 163 -25.80 -3.19 -7.93
N VAL A 164 -25.74 -2.66 -6.71
CA VAL A 164 -26.89 -2.06 -6.03
C VAL A 164 -27.09 -0.59 -6.41
N SER A 165 -25.99 0.14 -6.68
CA SER A 165 -26.04 1.55 -7.04
C SER A 165 -24.79 1.95 -7.82
N ASP A 166 -24.97 2.80 -8.83
CA ASP A 166 -23.89 3.36 -9.64
C ASP A 166 -24.25 4.83 -9.96
N VAL A 167 -23.55 5.75 -9.31
CA VAL A 167 -23.89 7.17 -9.28
C VAL A 167 -22.65 8.01 -9.50
N ILE A 168 -22.73 8.98 -10.39
CA ILE A 168 -21.72 10.02 -10.60
C ILE A 168 -22.23 11.33 -9.96
N GLY A 169 -21.36 12.03 -9.26
CA GLY A 169 -21.72 13.30 -8.60
C GLY A 169 -20.55 13.90 -7.85
N CYS A 170 -20.84 14.93 -7.06
CA CYS A 170 -19.85 15.67 -6.27
C CYS A 170 -20.11 15.50 -4.78
N PHE A 171 -19.08 15.68 -3.96
CA PHE A 171 -19.25 15.68 -2.51
C PHE A 171 -20.16 16.80 -2.03
N THR A 172 -21.00 16.50 -1.03
CA THR A 172 -21.92 17.50 -0.42
C THR A 172 -21.34 18.16 0.82
N VAL A 173 -20.39 17.48 1.51
CA VAL A 173 -19.76 18.01 2.70
C VAL A 173 -18.70 19.03 2.29
N TYR A 174 -18.78 20.26 2.82
CA TYR A 174 -17.91 21.38 2.46
C TYR A 174 -16.42 21.02 2.44
N LYS A 175 -15.92 20.37 3.49
CA LYS A 175 -14.51 19.95 3.55
C LYS A 175 -14.16 19.00 2.41
N SER A 176 -14.97 17.97 2.19
CA SER A 176 -14.72 16.97 1.15
C SER A 176 -14.81 17.57 -0.26
N SER A 177 -15.76 18.49 -0.50
CA SER A 177 -15.90 19.17 -1.80
C SER A 177 -14.78 20.17 -2.06
N LYS A 178 -14.19 20.76 -1.01
CA LYS A 178 -12.99 21.61 -1.14
C LYS A 178 -11.75 20.78 -1.45
N ASP A 179 -11.57 19.64 -0.80
CA ASP A 179 -10.44 18.76 -0.97
C ASP A 179 -10.49 18.00 -2.32
N TYR A 180 -11.70 17.67 -2.81
CA TYR A 180 -11.95 17.04 -4.10
C TYR A 180 -13.15 17.71 -4.78
N PRO A 181 -12.95 18.74 -5.61
CA PRO A 181 -14.03 19.52 -6.22
C PRO A 181 -14.66 18.86 -7.44
N GLU A 182 -13.98 17.90 -8.05
CA GLU A 182 -14.39 17.27 -9.31
C GLU A 182 -15.49 16.22 -9.10
N GLU A 183 -16.06 15.76 -10.20
CA GLU A 183 -16.99 14.63 -10.21
C GLU A 183 -16.26 13.33 -9.89
N LEU A 184 -16.94 12.48 -9.16
CA LEU A 184 -16.49 11.12 -8.86
C LEU A 184 -17.67 10.16 -8.95
N ARG A 185 -17.36 8.91 -9.14
CA ARG A 185 -18.32 7.81 -9.22
C ARG A 185 -18.36 7.05 -7.91
N LYS A 186 -19.55 6.83 -7.39
CA LYS A 186 -19.82 6.00 -6.22
C LYS A 186 -20.54 4.73 -6.67
N LEU A 187 -19.90 3.60 -6.47
CA LEU A 187 -20.44 2.27 -6.73
C LEU A 187 -20.78 1.57 -5.41
N ILE A 188 -21.93 0.91 -5.38
CA ILE A 188 -22.30 -0.02 -4.29
C ILE A 188 -22.48 -1.39 -4.90
N ILE A 189 -21.65 -2.33 -4.48
CA ILE A 189 -21.66 -3.71 -4.96
C ILE A 189 -21.97 -4.62 -3.78
N GLU A 190 -22.88 -5.57 -3.97
CA GLU A 190 -23.25 -6.58 -2.99
C GLU A 190 -22.54 -7.88 -3.32
N ASN A 191 -21.89 -8.46 -2.33
CA ASN A 191 -21.29 -9.79 -2.47
C ASN A 191 -22.43 -10.84 -2.44
N PRO A 192 -22.57 -11.67 -3.47
CA PRO A 192 -23.65 -12.65 -3.54
C PRO A 192 -23.56 -13.75 -2.48
N GLU A 193 -22.37 -14.00 -1.92
CA GLU A 193 -22.17 -15.07 -0.95
C GLU A 193 -22.70 -14.73 0.46
N ASP A 194 -22.50 -13.47 0.89
CA ASP A 194 -22.79 -13.05 2.26
C ASP A 194 -23.65 -11.78 2.36
N GLY A 195 -24.09 -11.22 1.23
CA GLY A 195 -24.88 -9.98 1.17
C GLY A 195 -24.12 -8.73 1.63
N THR A 196 -22.81 -8.82 1.84
CA THR A 196 -21.99 -7.67 2.28
C THR A 196 -21.91 -6.61 1.19
N ARG A 197 -22.21 -5.35 1.55
CA ARG A 197 -22.13 -4.23 0.62
C ARG A 197 -20.80 -3.53 0.71
N TYR A 198 -20.14 -3.43 -0.43
CA TYR A 198 -18.90 -2.68 -0.64
C TYR A 198 -19.22 -1.37 -1.33
N ILE A 199 -18.74 -0.26 -0.77
CA ILE A 199 -18.88 1.06 -1.36
C ILE A 199 -17.52 1.47 -1.91
N PHE A 200 -17.45 1.75 -3.21
CA PHE A 200 -16.24 2.23 -3.88
C PHE A 200 -16.43 3.65 -4.36
N LEU A 201 -15.36 4.45 -4.27
CA LEU A 201 -15.23 5.72 -4.97
C LEU A 201 -14.12 5.58 -6.00
N THR A 202 -14.35 6.17 -7.18
CA THR A 202 -13.37 6.20 -8.25
C THR A 202 -13.57 7.47 -9.10
N ASN A 203 -12.51 7.95 -9.73
CA ASN A 203 -12.55 8.95 -10.77
C ASN A 203 -12.65 8.34 -12.19
N ASN A 204 -12.62 7.01 -12.32
CA ASN A 204 -12.88 6.33 -13.58
C ASN A 204 -14.41 6.27 -13.81
N LEU A 205 -14.93 7.25 -14.54
CA LEU A 205 -16.38 7.42 -14.75
C LEU A 205 -16.94 6.45 -15.79
N ASP A 206 -16.10 5.95 -16.70
CA ASP A 206 -16.50 5.20 -17.90
C ASP A 206 -16.38 3.68 -17.73
N ALA A 207 -15.41 3.21 -16.93
CA ALA A 207 -15.17 1.80 -16.72
C ALA A 207 -16.41 1.02 -16.27
N SER A 208 -16.49 -0.27 -16.60
CA SER A 208 -17.61 -1.11 -16.12
C SER A 208 -17.54 -1.33 -14.59
N ALA A 209 -18.67 -1.61 -13.96
CA ALA A 209 -18.71 -1.88 -12.51
C ALA A 209 -17.96 -3.17 -12.17
N GLU A 210 -18.05 -4.16 -13.05
CA GLU A 210 -17.34 -5.44 -12.95
C GLU A 210 -15.84 -5.24 -12.99
N PHE A 211 -15.36 -4.34 -13.90
CA PHE A 211 -13.95 -4.02 -14.00
C PHE A 211 -13.44 -3.36 -12.71
N ILE A 212 -14.14 -2.36 -12.16
CA ILE A 212 -13.80 -1.71 -10.89
C ILE A 212 -13.76 -2.74 -9.74
N SER A 213 -14.74 -3.66 -9.71
CA SER A 213 -14.78 -4.73 -8.71
C SER A 213 -13.62 -5.71 -8.86
N SER A 214 -13.26 -6.10 -10.08
CA SER A 214 -12.15 -7.00 -10.35
C SER A 214 -10.81 -6.39 -9.95
N LEU A 215 -10.59 -5.12 -10.25
CA LEU A 215 -9.41 -4.39 -9.80
C LEU A 215 -9.30 -4.38 -8.27
N TYR A 216 -10.39 -4.07 -7.57
CA TYR A 216 -10.36 -4.02 -6.10
C TYR A 216 -10.09 -5.38 -5.46
N ARG A 217 -10.58 -6.49 -6.02
CA ARG A 217 -10.29 -7.84 -5.52
C ARG A 217 -8.79 -8.14 -5.50
N ASN A 218 -8.06 -7.67 -6.50
CA ASN A 218 -6.61 -7.87 -6.59
C ASN A 218 -5.80 -7.08 -5.55
N ARG A 219 -6.43 -6.15 -4.80
CA ARG A 219 -5.78 -5.47 -3.66
C ARG A 219 -5.21 -6.45 -2.63
N TRP A 220 -5.81 -7.64 -2.51
CA TRP A 220 -5.33 -8.67 -1.58
C TRP A 220 -3.88 -9.11 -1.82
N SER A 221 -3.35 -8.92 -3.02
CA SER A 221 -1.97 -9.28 -3.37
C SER A 221 -0.93 -8.60 -2.47
N VAL A 222 -1.15 -7.33 -2.08
CA VAL A 222 -0.25 -6.62 -1.16
C VAL A 222 -0.27 -7.24 0.25
N GLU A 223 -1.41 -7.80 0.69
CA GLU A 223 -1.50 -8.48 1.98
C GLU A 223 -0.75 -9.82 1.96
N LEU A 224 -0.77 -10.53 0.83
CA LEU A 224 0.03 -11.75 0.62
C LEU A 224 1.53 -11.42 0.64
N PHE A 225 1.95 -10.34 0.00
CA PHE A 225 3.31 -9.83 0.11
C PHE A 225 3.71 -9.55 1.57
N PHE A 226 2.87 -8.86 2.35
CA PHE A 226 3.15 -8.60 3.76
C PHE A 226 3.22 -9.88 4.59
N LYS A 227 2.38 -10.86 4.29
CA LYS A 227 2.44 -12.17 4.94
C LYS A 227 3.77 -12.86 4.66
N TRP A 228 4.20 -12.86 3.39
CA TRP A 228 5.48 -13.43 2.98
C TRP A 228 6.65 -12.74 3.68
N ILE A 229 6.71 -11.40 3.65
CA ILE A 229 7.75 -10.61 4.32
C ILE A 229 7.82 -10.98 5.81
N LYS A 230 6.69 -11.02 6.50
CA LYS A 230 6.65 -11.34 7.95
C LYS A 230 7.07 -12.78 8.27
N GLN A 231 6.81 -13.72 7.37
CA GLN A 231 7.15 -15.12 7.57
C GLN A 231 8.63 -15.41 7.30
N HIS A 232 9.17 -14.87 6.22
CA HIS A 232 10.50 -15.24 5.73
C HIS A 232 11.61 -14.38 6.34
N LEU A 233 11.33 -13.15 6.74
CA LEU A 233 12.33 -12.26 7.29
C LEU A 233 12.70 -12.52 8.73
N ARG A 234 12.05 -13.47 9.42
CA ARG A 234 12.19 -13.61 10.86
C ARG A 234 12.17 -12.25 11.60
N ILE A 235 11.28 -11.35 11.19
CA ILE A 235 11.15 -9.96 11.70
C ILE A 235 11.03 -9.91 13.25
N LYS A 236 10.81 -11.05 13.88
CA LYS A 236 10.84 -11.18 15.35
C LYS A 236 12.24 -11.12 15.97
N LYS A 237 13.31 -11.23 15.17
CA LYS A 237 14.71 -11.12 15.63
C LYS A 237 15.49 -10.26 14.66
N PHE A 238 15.58 -8.96 14.94
CA PHE A 238 16.46 -8.07 14.21
C PHE A 238 17.91 -8.31 14.63
N TRP A 239 18.83 -8.27 13.68
CA TRP A 239 20.27 -8.44 13.85
C TRP A 239 20.97 -7.14 14.25
N GLY A 240 20.29 -6.30 14.98
CA GLY A 240 20.70 -5.03 15.52
C GLY A 240 19.48 -4.23 15.98
N THR A 241 19.69 -3.34 16.95
CA THR A 241 18.60 -2.61 17.62
C THR A 241 18.45 -1.17 17.14
N SER A 242 19.42 -0.66 16.39
CA SER A 242 19.35 0.69 15.83
C SER A 242 18.31 0.78 14.69
N GLU A 243 17.78 1.97 14.47
CA GLU A 243 16.88 2.24 13.32
C GLU A 243 17.54 1.85 12.01
N ASN A 244 18.82 2.15 11.87
CA ASN A 244 19.61 1.84 10.70
C ASN A 244 19.67 0.32 10.43
N ALA A 245 19.95 -0.49 11.45
CA ALA A 245 19.99 -1.95 11.32
C ALA A 245 18.63 -2.55 10.95
N VAL A 246 17.54 -2.02 11.50
CA VAL A 246 16.17 -2.45 11.18
C VAL A 246 15.83 -2.13 9.72
N ARG A 247 16.15 -0.94 9.25
CA ARG A 247 15.95 -0.53 7.85
C ARG A 247 16.73 -1.41 6.89
N ILE A 248 18.01 -1.66 7.17
CA ILE A 248 18.86 -2.57 6.37
C ILE A 248 18.20 -3.94 6.24
N GLN A 249 17.77 -4.53 7.34
CA GLN A 249 17.16 -5.87 7.31
C GLN A 249 15.87 -5.90 6.49
N ILE A 250 15.04 -4.86 6.55
CA ILE A 250 13.83 -4.76 5.75
C ILE A 250 14.16 -4.66 4.25
N TYR A 251 15.12 -3.80 3.87
CA TYR A 251 15.50 -3.69 2.47
C TYR A 251 16.15 -4.98 1.94
N CYS A 252 16.99 -5.65 2.73
CA CYS A 252 17.50 -6.97 2.36
C CYS A 252 16.38 -7.97 2.07
N ALA A 253 15.31 -7.90 2.83
CA ALA A 253 14.15 -8.74 2.61
C ALA A 253 13.42 -8.45 1.30
N ILE A 254 13.23 -7.17 1.00
CA ILE A 254 12.62 -6.75 -0.25
C ILE A 254 13.49 -7.19 -1.43
N ILE A 255 14.81 -7.04 -1.33
CA ILE A 255 15.77 -7.56 -2.30
C ILE A 255 15.59 -9.07 -2.49
N THR A 256 15.53 -9.82 -1.40
CA THR A 256 15.31 -11.28 -1.44
C THR A 256 13.99 -11.62 -2.13
N TYR A 257 12.91 -10.91 -1.81
CA TYR A 257 11.61 -11.10 -2.46
C TYR A 257 11.68 -10.88 -3.98
N CYS A 258 12.44 -9.90 -4.43
CA CYS A 258 12.61 -9.61 -5.86
C CYS A 258 13.47 -10.67 -6.58
N LEU A 259 14.31 -11.43 -5.85
CA LEU A 259 15.18 -12.47 -6.41
C LEU A 259 14.50 -13.83 -6.54
N VAL A 260 13.46 -14.11 -5.75
CA VAL A 260 12.70 -15.36 -5.73
C VAL A 260 11.48 -15.27 -6.63
#